data_b2aaa783f620796b076bda0bf87b942f
#
_entry.id   b2aaa783f620796b076bda0bf87b942f
#
_cell.length_a   1.000
_cell.length_b   1.000
_cell.length_c   1.000
_cell.angle_alpha   90.00
_cell.angle_beta   90.00
_cell.angle_gamma   90.00
#
_symmetry.space_group_name_H-M   'P 1'
#
loop_
_entity.id
_entity.type
_entity.pdbx_description
1 polymer ?
#
loop_
_entity_poly.entity_id
_entity_poly.type
_entity_poly.pdbx_seq_one_letter_code
_entity_poly.pdbx_strand_id
1 'polypeptide(L)'
;MEIFDVLDCRGLKNGEVIPREEAHRAGVWHGAFHCLVIGERDGRRYAIFQKRSLAKKIAPGKFDVSVGGHYTAGEDAKAAGPREIREELGLDVSFNELVPLGRRVFVYCFTPGVKECEFQDIFLLPRDVRPGGLALQADELDGVIEVELEQGIALFAGVTAQVEIMLHKPDGCSEETAVKAGDFVPCLDNYYLKLLMLAKRYFQGERELLLI
;
A
#
# COMPACT_ATOMS: atom_id res chain seq x y z
N MET A 1 20.52 -6.08 -6.95
CA MET A 1 20.36 -4.59 -6.87
C MET A 1 19.17 -4.26 -7.74
N GLU A 2 18.18 -3.61 -7.18
CA GLU A 2 16.92 -3.25 -7.87
C GLU A 2 17.16 -2.06 -8.81
N ILE A 3 16.63 -2.14 -10.03
CA ILE A 3 16.80 -1.14 -11.09
C ILE A 3 15.40 -0.72 -11.55
N PHE A 4 15.17 0.58 -11.68
CA PHE A 4 13.91 1.18 -12.11
C PHE A 4 13.99 1.73 -13.52
N ASP A 5 12.86 1.74 -14.24
CA ASP A 5 12.69 2.60 -15.41
C ASP A 5 12.54 4.05 -14.95
N VAL A 6 13.27 4.96 -15.61
CA VAL A 6 13.12 6.40 -15.40
C VAL A 6 11.88 6.89 -16.12
N LEU A 7 11.02 7.62 -15.39
CA LEU A 7 9.82 8.22 -15.94
C LEU A 7 10.01 9.74 -16.17
N ASP A 8 9.34 10.27 -17.19
CA ASP A 8 9.23 11.72 -17.37
C ASP A 8 8.14 12.32 -16.45
N CYS A 9 7.96 13.64 -16.48
CA CYS A 9 6.97 14.34 -15.65
C CYS A 9 5.50 13.98 -15.98
N ARG A 10 5.25 13.22 -17.05
CA ARG A 10 3.93 12.67 -17.42
C ARG A 10 3.77 11.22 -17.01
N GLY A 11 4.79 10.62 -16.37
CA GLY A 11 4.80 9.22 -15.97
C GLY A 11 5.04 8.23 -17.12
N LEU A 12 5.69 8.69 -18.21
CA LEU A 12 6.06 7.87 -19.35
C LEU A 12 7.54 7.46 -19.26
N LYS A 13 7.86 6.21 -19.58
CA LYS A 13 9.26 5.73 -19.64
C LYS A 13 10.04 6.52 -20.69
N ASN A 14 11.19 7.07 -20.30
CA ASN A 14 12.06 7.83 -21.20
C ASN A 14 13.12 6.95 -21.88
N GLY A 15 13.18 5.65 -21.55
CA GLY A 15 14.15 4.70 -22.09
C GLY A 15 15.42 4.54 -21.25
N GLU A 16 15.57 5.30 -20.18
CA GLU A 16 16.70 5.19 -19.25
C GLU A 16 16.31 4.27 -18.08
N VAL A 17 17.33 3.69 -17.43
CA VAL A 17 17.16 2.92 -16.19
C VAL A 17 18.13 3.42 -15.13
N ILE A 18 17.76 3.27 -13.85
CA ILE A 18 18.53 3.80 -12.73
C ILE A 18 18.49 2.84 -11.53
N PRO A 19 19.60 2.63 -10.80
CA PRO A 19 19.58 1.91 -9.54
C PRO A 19 18.67 2.59 -8.51
N ARG A 20 17.92 1.80 -7.75
CA ARG A 20 16.97 2.26 -6.71
C ARG A 20 17.56 3.32 -5.79
N GLU A 21 18.76 3.07 -5.23
CA GLU A 21 19.39 4.01 -4.29
C GLU A 21 19.72 5.36 -4.93
N GLU A 22 20.07 5.35 -6.19
CA GLU A 22 20.37 6.57 -6.94
C GLU A 22 19.08 7.32 -7.29
N ALA A 23 18.01 6.61 -7.67
CA ALA A 23 16.71 7.20 -7.93
C ALA A 23 16.19 7.97 -6.70
N HIS A 24 16.21 7.34 -5.52
CA HIS A 24 15.77 7.98 -4.28
C HIS A 24 16.67 9.13 -3.84
N ARG A 25 18.00 9.02 -4.05
CA ARG A 25 18.94 10.11 -3.74
C ARG A 25 18.70 11.34 -4.62
N ALA A 26 18.53 11.11 -5.92
CA ALA A 26 18.36 12.17 -6.91
C ALA A 26 16.91 12.68 -7.00
N GLY A 27 15.93 11.93 -6.52
CA GLY A 27 14.50 12.23 -6.68
C GLY A 27 14.04 12.02 -8.13
N VAL A 28 14.44 10.90 -8.72
CA VAL A 28 14.06 10.53 -10.09
C VAL A 28 12.70 9.87 -10.08
N TRP A 29 11.83 10.27 -11.01
CA TRP A 29 10.51 9.71 -11.18
C TRP A 29 10.57 8.25 -11.60
N HIS A 30 9.85 7.40 -10.88
CA HIS A 30 9.74 5.97 -11.14
C HIS A 30 8.33 5.46 -10.82
N GLY A 31 8.03 4.22 -11.22
CA GLY A 31 6.72 3.62 -11.04
C GLY A 31 6.64 2.76 -9.79
N ALA A 32 5.46 2.76 -9.14
CA ALA A 32 5.15 1.90 -8.02
C ALA A 32 3.74 1.30 -8.13
N PHE A 33 3.57 0.17 -7.49
CA PHE A 33 2.31 -0.54 -7.32
C PHE A 33 1.83 -0.39 -5.89
N HIS A 34 0.57 0.01 -5.70
CA HIS A 34 -0.09 0.01 -4.41
C HIS A 34 -1.40 -0.76 -4.47
N CYS A 35 -1.64 -1.62 -3.49
CA CYS A 35 -2.88 -2.38 -3.39
C CYS A 35 -3.43 -2.36 -1.97
N LEU A 36 -4.73 -2.11 -1.85
CA LEU A 36 -5.47 -2.27 -0.61
C LEU A 36 -6.34 -3.53 -0.71
N VAL A 37 -6.06 -4.52 0.13
CA VAL A 37 -6.90 -5.70 0.29
C VAL A 37 -8.12 -5.31 1.12
N ILE A 38 -9.31 -5.59 0.59
CA ILE A 38 -10.58 -5.31 1.24
C ILE A 38 -11.44 -6.56 1.29
N GLY A 39 -12.22 -6.73 2.34
CA GLY A 39 -13.11 -7.88 2.50
C GLY A 39 -14.40 -7.55 3.23
N GLU A 40 -15.34 -8.49 3.15
CA GLU A 40 -16.57 -8.47 3.94
C GLU A 40 -16.77 -9.82 4.61
N ARG A 41 -16.98 -9.82 5.92
CA ARG A 41 -17.17 -11.02 6.73
C ARG A 41 -18.20 -10.74 7.82
N ASP A 42 -19.20 -11.59 7.94
CA ASP A 42 -20.27 -11.46 8.93
C ASP A 42 -20.96 -10.08 8.91
N GLY A 43 -21.13 -9.50 7.71
CA GLY A 43 -21.72 -8.18 7.49
C GLY A 43 -20.82 -6.99 7.87
N ARG A 44 -19.56 -7.24 8.25
CA ARG A 44 -18.56 -6.21 8.52
C ARG A 44 -17.60 -6.11 7.36
N ARG A 45 -17.26 -4.88 6.98
CA ARG A 45 -16.33 -4.56 5.92
C ARG A 45 -15.03 -4.07 6.51
N TYR A 46 -13.92 -4.50 5.95
CA TYR A 46 -12.60 -4.19 6.47
C TYR A 46 -11.57 -3.97 5.36
N ALA A 47 -10.48 -3.35 5.75
CA ALA A 47 -9.28 -3.20 4.94
C ALA A 47 -8.07 -3.74 5.72
N ILE A 48 -7.13 -4.34 4.99
CA ILE A 48 -5.85 -4.78 5.55
C ILE A 48 -4.80 -3.70 5.30
N PHE A 49 -4.03 -3.39 6.34
CA PHE A 49 -2.85 -2.52 6.23
C PHE A 49 -1.62 -3.27 6.72
N GLN A 50 -0.50 -3.05 6.08
CA GLN A 50 0.79 -3.59 6.51
C GLN A 50 1.47 -2.68 7.53
N LYS A 51 2.28 -3.28 8.42
CA LYS A 51 3.28 -2.57 9.22
C LYS A 51 4.64 -2.83 8.60
N ARG A 52 5.28 -1.80 8.09
CA ARG A 52 6.58 -1.85 7.45
C ARG A 52 7.64 -2.30 8.44
N SER A 53 8.55 -3.17 8.00
CA SER A 53 9.66 -3.62 8.85
C SER A 53 10.52 -2.45 9.33
N LEU A 54 11.04 -2.55 10.55
CA LEU A 54 12.00 -1.60 11.09
C LEU A 54 13.33 -1.59 10.31
N ALA A 55 13.60 -2.64 9.52
CA ALA A 55 14.77 -2.70 8.65
C ALA A 55 14.64 -1.85 7.37
N LYS A 56 13.43 -1.37 7.04
CA LYS A 56 13.20 -0.54 5.83
C LYS A 56 13.90 0.82 5.98
N LYS A 57 14.54 1.27 4.88
CA LYS A 57 15.22 2.59 4.84
C LYS A 57 14.23 3.76 4.85
N ILE A 58 13.03 3.54 4.32
CA ILE A 58 11.98 4.55 4.16
C ILE A 58 10.81 4.21 5.05
N ALA A 59 10.38 5.15 5.88
CA ALA A 59 9.26 5.04 6.82
C ALA A 59 9.26 3.72 7.62
N PRO A 60 10.36 3.34 8.32
CA PRO A 60 10.40 2.10 9.10
C PRO A 60 9.35 2.11 10.20
N GLY A 61 8.70 0.97 10.41
CA GLY A 61 7.70 0.75 11.46
C GLY A 61 6.36 1.48 11.26
N LYS A 62 6.18 2.23 10.16
CA LYS A 62 4.93 2.88 9.81
C LYS A 62 3.96 1.87 9.21
N PHE A 63 2.65 2.14 9.36
CA PHE A 63 1.63 1.43 8.61
C PHE A 63 1.50 2.00 7.19
N ASP A 64 1.12 1.14 6.25
CA ASP A 64 0.90 1.50 4.85
C ASP A 64 -0.23 0.64 4.26
N VAL A 65 -0.57 0.86 2.99
CA VAL A 65 -1.51 -0.01 2.24
C VAL A 65 -1.10 -1.47 2.36
N SER A 66 -1.96 -2.39 2.00
CA SER A 66 -1.70 -3.84 2.19
C SER A 66 -0.43 -4.31 1.50
N VAL A 67 -0.16 -3.80 0.30
CA VAL A 67 1.02 -4.11 -0.52
C VAL A 67 1.51 -2.85 -1.21
N GLY A 68 2.81 -2.59 -1.13
CA GLY A 68 3.44 -1.45 -1.80
C GLY A 68 4.85 -1.76 -2.26
N GLY A 69 5.05 -1.84 -3.58
CA GLY A 69 6.33 -2.16 -4.19
C GLY A 69 6.62 -1.37 -5.46
N HIS A 70 7.86 -1.39 -5.90
CA HIS A 70 8.29 -0.68 -7.11
C HIS A 70 8.24 -1.59 -8.34
N TYR A 71 8.12 -0.97 -9.50
CA TYR A 71 8.34 -1.66 -10.76
C TYR A 71 9.84 -1.81 -11.02
N THR A 72 10.30 -3.03 -11.20
CA THR A 72 11.64 -3.25 -11.74
C THR A 72 11.67 -2.86 -13.23
N ALA A 73 12.86 -2.55 -13.74
CA ALA A 73 13.00 -2.11 -15.13
C ALA A 73 12.37 -3.11 -16.10
N GLY A 74 11.50 -2.62 -16.97
CA GLY A 74 10.73 -3.39 -17.93
C GLY A 74 9.37 -3.88 -17.44
N GLU A 75 9.09 -3.85 -16.14
CA GLU A 75 7.77 -4.23 -15.60
C GLU A 75 6.69 -3.16 -15.84
N ASP A 76 5.47 -3.61 -15.72
CA ASP A 76 4.25 -2.81 -15.59
C ASP A 76 3.41 -3.32 -14.41
N ALA A 77 2.29 -2.69 -14.14
CA ALA A 77 1.40 -3.08 -13.04
C ALA A 77 0.89 -4.53 -13.16
N LYS A 78 0.76 -5.06 -14.39
CA LYS A 78 0.27 -6.41 -14.64
C LYS A 78 1.28 -7.47 -14.22
N ALA A 79 2.56 -7.19 -14.39
CA ALA A 79 3.64 -8.08 -13.97
C ALA A 79 3.95 -7.90 -12.47
N ALA A 80 4.14 -6.66 -12.04
CA ALA A 80 4.56 -6.34 -10.68
C ALA A 80 3.47 -6.62 -9.63
N GLY A 81 2.20 -6.29 -9.90
CA GLY A 81 1.14 -6.40 -8.91
C GLY A 81 0.98 -7.80 -8.31
N PRO A 82 0.75 -8.86 -9.11
CA PRO A 82 0.68 -10.22 -8.59
C PRO A 82 1.97 -10.70 -7.91
N ARG A 83 3.14 -10.26 -8.38
CA ARG A 83 4.44 -10.57 -7.79
C ARG A 83 4.56 -9.99 -6.39
N GLU A 84 4.34 -8.68 -6.22
CA GLU A 84 4.40 -7.99 -4.92
C GLU A 84 3.39 -8.56 -3.91
N ILE A 85 2.15 -8.83 -4.34
CA ILE A 85 1.13 -9.43 -3.47
C ILE A 85 1.56 -10.82 -2.99
N ARG A 86 2.19 -11.62 -3.86
CA ARG A 86 2.71 -12.93 -3.48
C ARG A 86 3.91 -12.82 -2.54
N GLU A 87 4.84 -11.91 -2.84
CA GLU A 87 6.05 -11.72 -2.04
C GLU A 87 5.71 -11.21 -0.64
N GLU A 88 4.93 -10.15 -0.51
CA GLU A 88 4.64 -9.51 0.78
C GLU A 88 3.60 -10.27 1.63
N LEU A 89 2.54 -10.81 1.01
CA LEU A 89 1.40 -11.42 1.73
C LEU A 89 1.25 -12.93 1.53
N GLY A 90 2.00 -13.53 0.61
CA GLY A 90 1.88 -14.95 0.26
C GLY A 90 0.58 -15.31 -0.49
N LEU A 91 -0.09 -14.34 -1.10
CA LEU A 91 -1.34 -14.56 -1.83
C LEU A 91 -1.10 -14.75 -3.32
N ASP A 92 -1.60 -15.84 -3.86
CA ASP A 92 -1.67 -16.04 -5.31
C ASP A 92 -2.89 -15.32 -5.87
N VAL A 93 -2.65 -14.33 -6.74
CA VAL A 93 -3.69 -13.54 -7.40
C VAL A 93 -3.43 -13.42 -8.89
N SER A 94 -4.50 -13.33 -9.66
CA SER A 94 -4.46 -12.90 -11.05
C SER A 94 -4.64 -11.38 -11.11
N PHE A 95 -3.95 -10.70 -12.04
CA PHE A 95 -4.13 -9.26 -12.24
C PHE A 95 -5.60 -8.86 -12.49
N ASN A 96 -6.40 -9.75 -13.10
CA ASN A 96 -7.82 -9.50 -13.36
C ASN A 96 -8.68 -9.46 -12.09
N GLU A 97 -8.17 -9.89 -10.94
CA GLU A 97 -8.88 -9.76 -9.65
C GLU A 97 -8.71 -8.36 -9.05
N LEU A 98 -7.75 -7.58 -9.56
CA LEU A 98 -7.49 -6.23 -9.08
C LEU A 98 -8.45 -5.23 -9.71
N VAL A 99 -9.00 -4.36 -8.88
CA VAL A 99 -9.87 -3.26 -9.29
C VAL A 99 -9.02 -1.98 -9.35
N PRO A 100 -8.78 -1.43 -10.56
CA PRO A 100 -7.95 -0.22 -10.69
C PRO A 100 -8.69 1.01 -10.15
N LEU A 101 -7.96 1.82 -9.39
CA LEU A 101 -8.43 3.11 -8.87
C LEU A 101 -7.79 4.31 -9.58
N GLY A 102 -6.84 4.05 -10.48
CA GLY A 102 -6.10 5.09 -11.21
C GLY A 102 -4.66 5.26 -10.71
N ARG A 103 -4.07 6.41 -11.00
CA ARG A 103 -2.67 6.72 -10.72
C ARG A 103 -2.57 7.94 -9.82
N ARG A 104 -1.79 7.81 -8.76
CA ARG A 104 -1.45 8.88 -7.82
C ARG A 104 -0.02 9.36 -8.07
N VAL A 105 0.22 10.64 -7.90
CA VAL A 105 1.57 11.21 -7.83
C VAL A 105 1.95 11.35 -6.37
N PHE A 106 3.07 10.75 -5.98
CA PHE A 106 3.60 10.84 -4.63
C PHE A 106 4.98 11.48 -4.64
N VAL A 107 5.15 12.54 -3.85
CA VAL A 107 6.43 13.21 -3.64
C VAL A 107 6.60 13.44 -2.15
N TYR A 108 7.67 12.91 -1.58
CA TYR A 108 7.99 13.10 -0.17
C TYR A 108 9.50 13.05 0.08
N CYS A 109 9.96 13.88 1.00
CA CYS A 109 11.35 13.88 1.47
C CYS A 109 11.37 13.36 2.92
N PHE A 110 11.68 12.07 3.09
CA PHE A 110 11.67 11.43 4.42
C PHE A 110 12.83 11.89 5.30
N THR A 111 14.01 11.98 4.72
CA THR A 111 15.23 12.48 5.37
C THR A 111 16.06 13.23 4.34
N PRO A 112 17.01 14.10 4.75
CA PRO A 112 17.94 14.70 3.81
C PRO A 112 18.62 13.63 2.94
N GLY A 113 18.44 13.76 1.61
CA GLY A 113 19.00 12.81 0.63
C GLY A 113 18.17 11.57 0.33
N VAL A 114 16.95 11.44 0.89
CA VAL A 114 16.01 10.37 0.54
C VAL A 114 14.70 11.00 0.06
N LYS A 115 14.47 10.94 -1.24
CA LYS A 115 13.31 11.54 -1.92
C LYS A 115 12.53 10.44 -2.64
N GLU A 116 11.24 10.35 -2.35
CA GLU A 116 10.30 9.56 -3.13
C GLU A 116 9.67 10.47 -4.19
N CYS A 117 9.79 10.09 -5.45
CA CYS A 117 9.13 10.72 -6.58
C CYS A 117 8.50 9.61 -7.42
N GLU A 118 7.24 9.29 -7.13
CA GLU A 118 6.58 8.11 -7.65
C GLU A 118 5.30 8.42 -8.41
N PHE A 119 5.10 7.67 -9.47
CA PHE A 119 3.79 7.43 -10.06
C PHE A 119 3.28 6.08 -9.53
N GLN A 120 2.33 6.14 -8.61
CA GLN A 120 1.78 4.97 -7.94
C GLN A 120 0.49 4.53 -8.65
N ASP A 121 0.48 3.35 -9.26
CA ASP A 121 -0.74 2.73 -9.78
C ASP A 121 -1.48 2.05 -8.62
N ILE A 122 -2.73 2.46 -8.37
CA ILE A 122 -3.49 2.12 -7.17
C ILE A 122 -4.59 1.13 -7.50
N PHE A 123 -4.69 0.07 -6.68
CA PHE A 123 -5.68 -0.99 -6.85
C PHE A 123 -6.39 -1.36 -5.54
N LEU A 124 -7.60 -1.92 -5.65
CA LEU A 124 -8.22 -2.74 -4.60
C LEU A 124 -8.07 -4.22 -4.97
N LEU A 125 -7.88 -5.06 -3.97
CA LEU A 125 -8.06 -6.51 -4.07
C LEU A 125 -9.26 -6.91 -3.20
N PRO A 126 -10.45 -7.11 -3.80
CA PRO A 126 -11.62 -7.57 -3.08
C PRO A 126 -11.52 -9.07 -2.77
N ARG A 127 -10.92 -9.40 -1.63
CA ARG A 127 -10.74 -10.78 -1.20
C ARG A 127 -10.87 -10.88 0.32
N ASP A 128 -11.76 -11.74 0.80
CA ASP A 128 -11.84 -12.03 2.23
C ASP A 128 -10.62 -12.85 2.65
N VAL A 129 -9.70 -12.20 3.35
CA VAL A 129 -8.50 -12.83 3.91
C VAL A 129 -8.45 -12.61 5.42
N ARG A 130 -8.01 -13.62 6.16
CA ARG A 130 -7.76 -13.49 7.60
C ARG A 130 -6.29 -13.15 7.81
N PRO A 131 -5.97 -12.07 8.54
CA PRO A 131 -4.57 -11.66 8.77
C PRO A 131 -3.65 -12.79 9.25
N GLY A 132 -4.12 -13.59 10.20
CA GLY A 132 -3.35 -14.73 10.75
C GLY A 132 -3.14 -15.90 9.78
N GLY A 133 -3.73 -15.86 8.58
CA GLY A 133 -3.52 -16.87 7.53
C GLY A 133 -2.59 -16.41 6.41
N LEU A 134 -2.06 -15.18 6.49
CA LEU A 134 -1.14 -14.63 5.51
C LEU A 134 0.29 -15.12 5.77
N ALA A 135 1.03 -15.40 4.70
CA ALA A 135 2.46 -15.73 4.75
C ALA A 135 3.29 -14.45 4.52
N LEU A 136 3.48 -13.68 5.61
CA LEU A 136 4.14 -12.38 5.54
C LEU A 136 5.65 -12.51 5.32
N GLN A 137 6.20 -11.68 4.45
CA GLN A 137 7.64 -11.58 4.22
C GLN A 137 8.29 -10.78 5.36
N ALA A 138 8.96 -11.47 6.30
CA ALA A 138 9.47 -10.86 7.54
C ALA A 138 10.53 -9.76 7.33
N ASP A 139 11.27 -9.77 6.21
CA ASP A 139 12.25 -8.73 5.88
C ASP A 139 11.56 -7.40 5.47
N GLU A 140 10.34 -7.50 4.95
CA GLU A 140 9.57 -6.36 4.44
C GLU A 140 8.54 -5.86 5.47
N LEU A 141 7.92 -6.77 6.23
CA LEU A 141 6.78 -6.51 7.10
C LEU A 141 7.01 -6.96 8.53
N ASP A 142 6.74 -6.08 9.50
CA ASP A 142 6.63 -6.44 10.91
C ASP A 142 5.26 -7.02 11.28
N GLY A 143 4.28 -6.92 10.36
CA GLY A 143 2.95 -7.48 10.54
C GLY A 143 1.88 -6.83 9.68
N VAL A 144 0.65 -7.25 9.91
CA VAL A 144 -0.55 -6.68 9.29
C VAL A 144 -1.66 -6.45 10.32
N ILE A 145 -2.51 -5.49 10.02
CA ILE A 145 -3.70 -5.16 10.81
C ILE A 145 -4.94 -5.22 9.92
N GLU A 146 -6.06 -5.65 10.51
CA GLU A 146 -7.39 -5.55 9.90
C GLU A 146 -8.13 -4.39 10.57
N VAL A 147 -8.57 -3.42 9.79
CA VAL A 147 -9.29 -2.25 10.26
C VAL A 147 -10.70 -2.27 9.68
N GLU A 148 -11.72 -2.20 10.54
CA GLU A 148 -13.09 -2.04 10.07
C GLU A 148 -13.22 -0.73 9.28
N LEU A 149 -13.92 -0.78 8.15
CA LEU A 149 -13.94 0.30 7.16
C LEU A 149 -14.44 1.64 7.75
N GLU A 150 -15.52 1.61 8.54
CA GLU A 150 -16.08 2.83 9.15
C GLU A 150 -15.15 3.37 10.27
N GLN A 151 -14.49 2.49 11.02
CA GLN A 151 -13.49 2.91 12.02
C GLN A 151 -12.26 3.57 11.36
N GLY A 152 -11.78 2.98 10.26
CA GLY A 152 -10.68 3.55 9.49
C GLY A 152 -11.04 4.91 8.88
N ILE A 153 -12.25 5.06 8.32
CA ILE A 153 -12.75 6.34 7.81
C ILE A 153 -12.80 7.37 8.94
N ALA A 154 -13.34 7.02 10.11
CA ALA A 154 -13.42 7.91 11.26
C ALA A 154 -12.01 8.34 11.76
N LEU A 155 -11.04 7.41 11.75
CA LEU A 155 -9.66 7.67 12.12
C LEU A 155 -9.01 8.71 11.20
N PHE A 156 -9.05 8.48 9.88
CA PHE A 156 -8.41 9.38 8.92
C PHE A 156 -9.19 10.67 8.66
N ALA A 157 -10.49 10.72 8.99
CA ALA A 157 -11.27 11.95 9.01
C ALA A 157 -11.06 12.78 10.30
N GLY A 158 -10.27 12.28 11.26
CA GLY A 158 -10.01 12.96 12.53
C GLY A 158 -11.19 12.96 13.51
N VAL A 159 -12.20 12.12 13.28
CA VAL A 159 -13.35 11.93 14.18
C VAL A 159 -12.94 11.10 15.40
N THR A 160 -12.06 10.11 15.20
CA THR A 160 -11.50 9.25 16.25
C THR A 160 -9.99 9.47 16.33
N ALA A 161 -9.45 9.56 17.55
CA ALA A 161 -8.02 9.79 17.78
C ALA A 161 -7.18 8.51 17.52
N GLN A 162 -7.73 7.35 17.81
CA GLN A 162 -7.09 6.05 17.64
C GLN A 162 -8.12 4.93 17.51
N VAL A 163 -7.67 3.78 17.02
CA VAL A 163 -8.44 2.54 16.91
C VAL A 163 -7.66 1.41 17.58
N GLU A 164 -8.31 0.65 18.46
CA GLU A 164 -7.73 -0.56 19.06
C GLU A 164 -7.91 -1.73 18.09
N ILE A 165 -6.82 -2.40 17.78
CA ILE A 165 -6.77 -3.46 16.78
C ILE A 165 -5.78 -4.55 17.16
N MET A 166 -5.82 -5.68 16.45
CA MET A 166 -4.87 -6.77 16.57
C MET A 166 -3.79 -6.64 15.46
N LEU A 167 -2.52 -6.58 15.85
CA LEU A 167 -1.38 -6.70 14.94
C LEU A 167 -1.00 -8.18 14.84
N HIS A 168 -1.05 -8.73 13.63
CA HIS A 168 -0.65 -10.10 13.32
C HIS A 168 0.76 -10.09 12.73
N LYS A 169 1.69 -10.81 13.36
CA LYS A 169 3.12 -10.83 13.03
C LYS A 169 3.50 -12.00 12.12
N PRO A 170 4.64 -11.93 11.40
CA PRO A 170 5.12 -13.02 10.55
C PRO A 170 5.38 -14.33 11.30
N ASP A 171 5.71 -14.28 12.58
CA ASP A 171 5.96 -15.44 13.44
C ASP A 171 4.68 -16.16 13.93
N GLY A 172 3.50 -15.67 13.50
CA GLY A 172 2.19 -16.18 13.89
C GLY A 172 1.67 -15.62 15.22
N CYS A 173 2.45 -14.82 15.93
CA CYS A 173 2.00 -14.11 17.13
C CYS A 173 1.04 -12.97 16.78
N SER A 174 0.20 -12.62 17.74
CA SER A 174 -0.67 -11.44 17.61
C SER A 174 -0.65 -10.64 18.90
N GLU A 175 -0.71 -9.31 18.79
CA GLU A 175 -0.72 -8.41 19.93
C GLU A 175 -1.74 -7.29 19.74
N GLU A 176 -2.41 -6.89 20.83
CA GLU A 176 -3.27 -5.71 20.82
C GLU A 176 -2.43 -4.44 20.69
N THR A 177 -2.86 -3.52 19.85
CA THR A 177 -2.19 -2.25 19.63
C THR A 177 -3.21 -1.14 19.34
N ALA A 178 -2.89 0.08 19.76
CA ALA A 178 -3.64 1.26 19.39
C ALA A 178 -2.97 1.95 18.21
N VAL A 179 -3.72 2.25 17.17
CA VAL A 179 -3.23 2.87 15.94
C VAL A 179 -3.85 4.25 15.74
N LYS A 180 -3.02 5.22 15.42
CA LYS A 180 -3.39 6.61 15.11
C LYS A 180 -3.12 6.91 13.64
N ALA A 181 -3.79 7.90 13.07
CA ALA A 181 -3.54 8.33 11.70
C ALA A 181 -2.06 8.72 11.45
N GLY A 182 -1.39 9.30 12.46
CA GLY A 182 0.04 9.65 12.39
C GLY A 182 1.01 8.46 12.41
N ASP A 183 0.54 7.24 12.66
CA ASP A 183 1.36 6.03 12.61
C ASP A 183 1.50 5.46 11.20
N PHE A 184 0.77 6.03 10.24
CA PHE A 184 0.85 5.68 8.83
C PHE A 184 1.95 6.48 8.10
N VAL A 185 2.37 5.96 6.94
CA VAL A 185 3.30 6.68 6.05
C VAL A 185 2.70 8.06 5.74
N PRO A 186 3.45 9.15 5.96
CA PRO A 186 2.91 10.49 5.77
C PRO A 186 2.53 10.73 4.30
N CYS A 187 1.38 11.36 4.09
CA CYS A 187 0.90 11.78 2.79
C CYS A 187 0.24 13.15 2.87
N LEU A 188 0.32 13.92 1.78
CA LEU A 188 -0.21 15.29 1.74
C LEU A 188 -1.64 15.37 1.18
N ASP A 189 -2.16 14.27 0.64
CA ASP A 189 -3.35 14.22 -0.19
C ASP A 189 -4.51 13.43 0.44
N ASN A 190 -4.48 13.18 1.77
CA ASN A 190 -5.47 12.37 2.48
C ASN A 190 -5.66 10.95 1.88
N TYR A 191 -4.57 10.34 1.44
CA TYR A 191 -4.56 9.11 0.67
C TYR A 191 -5.38 7.98 1.30
N TYR A 192 -5.13 7.65 2.57
CA TYR A 192 -5.80 6.54 3.25
C TYR A 192 -7.31 6.78 3.39
N LEU A 193 -7.74 8.02 3.68
CA LEU A 193 -9.15 8.37 3.72
C LEU A 193 -9.81 8.14 2.35
N LYS A 194 -9.19 8.62 1.27
CA LYS A 194 -9.70 8.42 -0.09
C LYS A 194 -9.82 6.93 -0.43
N LEU A 195 -8.79 6.13 -0.14
CA LEU A 195 -8.82 4.68 -0.37
C LEU A 195 -9.99 4.01 0.33
N LEU A 196 -10.19 4.30 1.61
CA LEU A 196 -11.29 3.72 2.38
C LEU A 196 -12.66 4.18 1.88
N MET A 197 -12.79 5.44 1.47
CA MET A 197 -14.01 5.95 0.84
C MET A 197 -14.29 5.24 -0.50
N LEU A 198 -13.28 4.98 -1.31
CA LEU A 198 -13.43 4.22 -2.56
C LEU A 198 -13.76 2.75 -2.29
N ALA A 199 -13.15 2.13 -1.27
CA ALA A 199 -13.52 0.80 -0.82
C ALA A 199 -14.99 0.73 -0.36
N LYS A 200 -15.46 1.74 0.38
CA LYS A 200 -16.88 1.86 0.78
C LYS A 200 -17.81 1.91 -0.43
N ARG A 201 -17.49 2.73 -1.42
CA ARG A 201 -18.25 2.83 -2.68
C ARG A 201 -18.24 1.51 -3.46
N TYR A 202 -17.09 0.81 -3.48
CA TYR A 202 -16.99 -0.51 -4.08
C TYR A 202 -18.01 -1.50 -3.45
N PHE A 203 -18.10 -1.55 -2.12
CA PHE A 203 -19.07 -2.40 -1.42
C PHE A 203 -20.53 -1.95 -1.60
N GLN A 204 -20.77 -0.70 -1.97
CA GLN A 204 -22.09 -0.18 -2.35
C GLN A 204 -22.50 -0.55 -3.78
N GLY A 205 -21.64 -1.27 -4.51
CA GLY A 205 -21.90 -1.71 -5.88
C GLY A 205 -21.45 -0.73 -6.95
N GLU A 206 -20.84 0.41 -6.59
CA GLU A 206 -20.28 1.34 -7.55
C GLU A 206 -19.04 0.75 -8.24
N ARG A 207 -18.94 0.92 -9.55
CA ARG A 207 -17.82 0.39 -10.36
C ARG A 207 -17.23 1.42 -11.32
N GLU A 208 -18.01 2.40 -11.72
CA GLU A 208 -17.65 3.32 -12.81
C GLU A 208 -16.89 4.58 -12.35
N LEU A 209 -16.99 4.95 -11.07
CA LEU A 209 -16.42 6.19 -10.52
C LEU A 209 -15.46 5.92 -9.35
N LEU A 210 -14.73 4.81 -9.42
CA LEU A 210 -13.71 4.48 -8.43
C LEU A 210 -12.35 5.07 -8.88
N LEU A 211 -12.17 6.38 -8.74
CA LEU A 211 -10.94 7.08 -9.12
C LEU A 211 -10.32 7.80 -7.91
N ILE A 212 -8.99 7.58 -7.71
CA ILE A 212 -8.18 8.13 -6.62
C ILE A 212 -7.82 9.61 -6.86
#